data_f850207d3cd472eaee54ac6f83ef61cb
#
_entry.id   f850207d3cd472eaee54ac6f83ef61cb
#
_cell.length_a   1.000
_cell.length_b   1.000
_cell.length_c   1.000
_cell.angle_alpha   90.00
_cell.angle_beta   90.00
_cell.angle_gamma   90.00
#
_symmetry.space_group_name_H-M   'P 1'
#
loop_
_entity.id
_entity.type
_entity.pdbx_description
1 polymer ?
#
loop_
_entity_poly.entity_id
_entity_poly.type
_entity_poly.pdbx_seq_one_letter_code
_entity_poly.pdbx_strand_id
1 'polypeptide(L)'
;MRKKAYFKSVTIFLSILLVFSQLQLFSLPAYGETVSDQPLLFRSVGVAQSGTTYYVDGEGGNNANDGQSPASAWRDFEKVNQTEFQPGDHLLLNAQSTWNNQLLHPKGNGTAAQKIVIDFYDTNDKGETIFETTRRPIINGGGTYSTGT
;
A
#
# COMPACT_ATOMS: atom_id res chain seq x y z
N MET A 1 41.46 28.50 33.80
CA MET A 1 41.92 27.13 33.69
C MET A 1 40.85 26.28 32.94
N ARG A 2 40.87 26.28 31.63
CA ARG A 2 39.99 25.41 30.79
C ARG A 2 40.72 25.08 29.50
N LYS A 3 41.71 24.15 29.54
CA LYS A 3 42.44 23.69 28.36
C LYS A 3 42.71 22.16 28.38
N LYS A 4 41.74 21.32 28.75
CA LYS A 4 41.96 19.86 28.78
C LYS A 4 40.87 19.03 28.06
N ALA A 5 39.96 19.62 27.33
CA ALA A 5 38.89 18.85 26.68
C ALA A 5 39.04 18.60 25.16
N TYR A 6 40.00 19.23 24.51
CA TYR A 6 40.17 19.13 23.05
C TYR A 6 41.05 17.98 22.53
N PHE A 7 41.85 17.37 23.41
CA PHE A 7 42.85 16.38 22.97
C PHE A 7 42.31 14.94 22.87
N LYS A 8 41.18 14.65 23.50
CA LYS A 8 40.63 13.27 23.43
C LYS A 8 39.73 13.02 22.22
N SER A 9 39.22 14.08 21.58
CA SER A 9 38.31 13.95 20.43
C SER A 9 39.05 13.72 19.11
N VAL A 10 40.29 14.20 18.97
CA VAL A 10 41.05 14.09 17.73
C VAL A 10 41.64 12.68 17.55
N THR A 11 41.95 11.98 18.64
CA THR A 11 42.51 10.62 18.58
C THR A 11 41.45 9.58 18.18
N ILE A 12 40.19 9.80 18.51
CA ILE A 12 39.12 8.88 18.14
C ILE A 12 38.77 9.02 16.66
N PHE A 13 38.81 10.25 16.11
CA PHE A 13 38.56 10.47 14.69
C PHE A 13 39.62 9.89 13.78
N LEU A 14 40.88 9.86 14.24
CA LEU A 14 41.99 9.32 13.44
C LEU A 14 41.98 7.78 13.42
N SER A 15 41.47 7.12 14.46
CA SER A 15 41.34 5.67 14.50
C SER A 15 40.18 5.14 13.66
N ILE A 16 39.11 5.91 13.49
CA ILE A 16 37.98 5.54 12.63
C ILE A 16 38.36 5.65 11.13
N LEU A 17 39.20 6.62 10.78
CA LEU A 17 39.66 6.78 9.39
C LEU A 17 40.59 5.68 8.93
N LEU A 18 41.37 5.06 9.86
CA LEU A 18 42.29 3.96 9.55
C LEU A 18 41.60 2.60 9.38
N VAL A 19 40.40 2.41 9.97
CA VAL A 19 39.64 1.17 9.82
C VAL A 19 38.92 1.10 8.46
N PHE A 20 38.62 2.24 7.84
CA PHE A 20 38.01 2.27 6.50
C PHE A 20 39.00 2.05 5.35
N SER A 21 40.29 2.15 5.58
CA SER A 21 41.32 1.93 4.55
C SER A 21 41.65 0.46 4.29
N GLN A 22 41.10 -0.45 5.08
CA GLN A 22 41.37 -1.92 4.94
C GLN A 22 40.24 -2.66 4.21
N LEU A 23 39.29 -1.94 3.57
CA LEU A 23 38.33 -2.60 2.69
C LEU A 23 38.99 -2.85 1.33
N GLN A 24 39.96 -3.74 1.35
CA GLN A 24 40.64 -4.27 0.18
C GLN A 24 39.71 -5.23 -0.55
N LEU A 25 39.31 -4.80 -1.74
CA LEU A 25 39.18 -5.61 -2.95
C LEU A 25 38.79 -7.10 -2.69
N PHE A 26 37.55 -7.32 -2.44
CA PHE A 26 37.01 -8.63 -2.78
C PHE A 26 36.96 -8.70 -4.32
N SER A 27 38.02 -9.22 -4.89
CA SER A 27 38.07 -9.60 -6.29
C SER A 27 37.08 -10.75 -6.48
N LEU A 28 35.91 -10.43 -7.05
CA LEU A 28 35.03 -11.47 -7.53
C LEU A 28 35.75 -12.24 -8.66
N PRO A 29 35.78 -13.57 -8.64
CA PRO A 29 36.24 -14.30 -9.78
C PRO A 29 35.43 -13.91 -11.00
N ALA A 30 36.11 -13.53 -12.08
CA ALA A 30 35.50 -13.35 -13.37
C ALA A 30 34.88 -14.70 -13.80
N TYR A 31 33.60 -14.85 -13.58
CA TYR A 31 32.83 -15.90 -14.24
C TYR A 31 32.80 -15.53 -15.72
N GLY A 32 33.61 -16.25 -16.50
CA GLY A 32 33.53 -16.19 -17.95
C GLY A 32 32.20 -16.81 -18.37
N GLU A 33 31.14 -16.02 -18.39
CA GLU A 33 29.92 -16.43 -19.10
C GLU A 33 30.22 -16.28 -20.58
N THR A 34 30.31 -17.40 -21.26
CA THR A 34 30.19 -17.48 -22.71
C THR A 34 28.76 -16.97 -23.02
N VAL A 35 28.69 -15.75 -23.54
CA VAL A 35 27.46 -15.21 -24.10
C VAL A 35 27.07 -16.12 -25.25
N SER A 36 26.21 -17.09 -25.00
CA SER A 36 25.52 -17.82 -26.04
C SER A 36 24.62 -16.83 -26.78
N ASP A 37 24.81 -16.72 -28.06
CA ASP A 37 24.09 -15.88 -29.00
C ASP A 37 22.65 -16.42 -29.17
N GLN A 38 21.88 -16.37 -28.07
CA GLN A 38 20.46 -16.64 -28.09
C GLN A 38 19.76 -15.30 -28.30
N PRO A 39 18.85 -15.19 -29.28
CA PRO A 39 18.01 -14.01 -29.40
C PRO A 39 17.30 -13.82 -28.05
N LEU A 40 17.61 -12.69 -27.40
CA LEU A 40 16.95 -12.28 -26.19
C LEU A 40 15.46 -12.13 -26.50
N LEU A 41 14.73 -13.24 -26.39
CA LEU A 41 13.31 -13.14 -26.16
C LEU A 41 13.19 -12.36 -24.84
N PHE A 42 12.95 -11.07 -24.93
CA PHE A 42 12.48 -10.27 -23.83
C PHE A 42 11.18 -10.93 -23.35
N ARG A 43 11.35 -11.96 -22.54
CA ARG A 43 10.28 -12.37 -21.65
C ARG A 43 10.17 -11.20 -20.69
N SER A 44 9.25 -10.28 -20.99
CA SER A 44 8.81 -9.32 -20.01
C SER A 44 8.40 -10.15 -18.80
N VAL A 45 9.29 -10.24 -17.83
CA VAL A 45 8.91 -10.63 -16.49
C VAL A 45 7.92 -9.54 -16.11
N GLY A 46 6.64 -9.86 -16.29
CA GLY A 46 5.59 -8.96 -15.84
C GLY A 46 5.89 -8.67 -14.40
N VAL A 47 6.37 -7.46 -14.12
CA VAL A 47 6.43 -6.96 -12.76
C VAL A 47 5.01 -7.15 -12.27
N ALA A 48 4.81 -8.03 -11.29
CA ALA A 48 3.52 -8.20 -10.67
C ALA A 48 3.17 -6.80 -10.14
N GLN A 49 2.28 -6.11 -10.84
CA GLN A 49 1.84 -4.78 -10.46
C GLN A 49 1.09 -5.00 -9.16
N SER A 50 1.66 -4.53 -8.04
CA SER A 50 0.93 -4.49 -6.79
C SER A 50 -0.25 -3.54 -7.01
N GLY A 51 -1.47 -4.02 -6.75
CA GLY A 51 -2.67 -3.21 -6.90
C GLY A 51 -2.67 -2.01 -5.95
N THR A 52 -3.51 -1.05 -6.24
CA THR A 52 -3.74 0.13 -5.42
C THR A 52 -4.74 -0.22 -4.30
N THR A 53 -4.51 0.32 -3.10
CA THR A 53 -5.48 0.22 -2.02
C THR A 53 -6.28 1.52 -1.94
N TYR A 54 -7.60 1.40 -1.99
CA TYR A 54 -8.55 2.50 -1.86
C TYR A 54 -9.32 2.39 -0.55
N TYR A 55 -9.61 3.53 0.05
CA TYR A 55 -10.28 3.65 1.33
C TYR A 55 -11.59 4.41 1.17
N VAL A 56 -12.65 3.93 1.83
CA VAL A 56 -13.97 4.59 1.87
C VAL A 56 -14.39 4.76 3.32
N ASP A 57 -14.72 5.98 3.71
CA ASP A 57 -15.15 6.34 5.06
C ASP A 57 -16.40 7.24 4.97
N GLY A 58 -17.52 6.68 5.34
CA GLY A 58 -18.82 7.38 5.27
C GLY A 58 -18.94 8.59 6.19
N GLU A 59 -18.14 8.62 7.26
CA GLU A 59 -18.19 9.71 8.25
C GLU A 59 -17.14 10.80 7.94
N GLY A 60 -15.87 10.39 7.74
CA GLY A 60 -14.75 11.31 7.58
C GLY A 60 -14.29 11.53 6.14
N GLY A 61 -14.76 10.75 5.19
CA GLY A 61 -14.30 10.78 3.80
C GLY A 61 -14.78 11.97 2.98
N ASN A 62 -14.13 12.17 1.82
CA ASN A 62 -14.49 13.18 0.85
C ASN A 62 -14.22 12.67 -0.57
N ASN A 63 -15.22 12.70 -1.46
CA ASN A 63 -15.09 12.22 -2.84
C ASN A 63 -14.15 13.06 -3.73
N ALA A 64 -13.71 14.22 -3.27
CA ALA A 64 -12.67 15.00 -3.95
C ALA A 64 -11.25 14.46 -3.71
N ASN A 65 -11.09 13.58 -2.72
CA ASN A 65 -9.81 12.96 -2.39
C ASN A 65 -9.41 11.87 -3.40
N ASP A 66 -8.18 11.38 -3.31
CA ASP A 66 -7.65 10.28 -4.14
C ASP A 66 -8.08 8.88 -3.65
N GLY A 67 -8.53 8.76 -2.40
CA GLY A 67 -8.92 7.51 -1.78
C GLY A 67 -7.77 6.60 -1.36
N GLN A 68 -6.51 6.99 -1.49
CA GLN A 68 -5.36 6.08 -1.35
C GLN A 68 -4.80 5.98 0.07
N SER A 69 -5.43 6.64 1.03
CA SER A 69 -5.11 6.50 2.45
C SER A 69 -6.37 6.67 3.31
N PRO A 70 -6.39 6.22 4.57
CA PRO A 70 -7.49 6.50 5.48
C PRO A 70 -7.77 8.00 5.65
N ALA A 71 -6.73 8.83 5.65
CA ALA A 71 -6.85 10.30 5.78
C ALA A 71 -7.39 10.98 4.50
N SER A 72 -7.25 10.32 3.35
CA SER A 72 -7.76 10.79 2.06
C SER A 72 -8.88 9.89 1.51
N ALA A 73 -9.59 9.20 2.38
CA ALA A 73 -10.67 8.29 2.00
C ALA A 73 -11.78 8.99 1.20
N TRP A 74 -12.40 8.25 0.30
CA TRP A 74 -13.66 8.66 -0.33
C TRP A 74 -14.81 8.58 0.68
N ARG A 75 -15.87 9.35 0.46
CA ARG A 75 -17.02 9.37 1.39
C ARG A 75 -18.02 8.28 1.11
N ASP A 76 -18.37 8.08 -0.15
CA ASP A 76 -19.48 7.23 -0.55
C ASP A 76 -19.16 6.38 -1.78
N PHE A 77 -20.13 5.55 -2.19
CA PHE A 77 -19.95 4.62 -3.28
C PHE A 77 -20.09 5.25 -4.67
N GLU A 78 -20.44 6.52 -4.79
CA GLU A 78 -20.48 7.17 -6.11
C GLU A 78 -19.10 7.11 -6.76
N LYS A 79 -18.07 7.50 -6.02
CA LYS A 79 -16.69 7.47 -6.52
C LYS A 79 -16.19 6.05 -6.80
N VAL A 80 -16.54 5.10 -5.92
CA VAL A 80 -16.24 3.67 -6.10
C VAL A 80 -16.85 3.15 -7.40
N ASN A 81 -18.12 3.45 -7.64
CA ASN A 81 -18.85 2.96 -8.80
C ASN A 81 -18.44 3.63 -10.12
N GLN A 82 -17.72 4.75 -10.06
CA GLN A 82 -17.10 5.42 -11.21
C GLN A 82 -15.69 4.91 -11.51
N THR A 83 -15.02 4.29 -10.53
CA THR A 83 -13.64 3.82 -10.66
C THR A 83 -13.58 2.46 -11.33
N GLU A 84 -12.66 2.29 -12.29
CA GLU A 84 -12.32 1.01 -12.91
C GLU A 84 -11.15 0.39 -12.16
N PHE A 85 -11.44 -0.59 -11.30
CA PHE A 85 -10.42 -1.29 -10.51
C PHE A 85 -9.58 -2.22 -11.37
N GLN A 86 -8.29 -2.29 -11.07
CA GLN A 86 -7.32 -3.11 -11.75
C GLN A 86 -7.03 -4.41 -10.99
N PRO A 87 -6.46 -5.44 -11.65
CA PRO A 87 -6.05 -6.66 -10.96
C PRO A 87 -5.12 -6.37 -9.77
N GLY A 88 -5.47 -6.89 -8.61
CA GLY A 88 -4.71 -6.70 -7.38
C GLY A 88 -5.15 -5.50 -6.53
N ASP A 89 -6.11 -4.70 -7.01
CA ASP A 89 -6.64 -3.57 -6.22
C ASP A 89 -7.41 -4.05 -4.98
N HIS A 90 -7.34 -3.25 -3.94
CA HIS A 90 -8.06 -3.44 -2.69
C HIS A 90 -9.00 -2.25 -2.45
N LEU A 91 -10.24 -2.53 -2.09
CA LEU A 91 -11.22 -1.54 -1.64
C LEU A 91 -11.52 -1.80 -0.16
N LEU A 92 -11.15 -0.88 0.71
CA LEU A 92 -11.30 -1.00 2.15
C LEU A 92 -12.39 -0.04 2.65
N LEU A 93 -13.40 -0.59 3.29
CA LEU A 93 -14.53 0.16 3.86
C LEU A 93 -14.27 0.40 5.36
N ASN A 94 -14.49 1.63 5.85
CA ASN A 94 -14.35 1.91 7.27
C ASN A 94 -15.43 1.15 8.06
N ALA A 95 -15.01 0.33 9.02
CA ALA A 95 -15.87 -0.52 9.85
C ALA A 95 -16.86 0.27 10.73
N GLN A 96 -16.62 1.57 10.94
CA GLN A 96 -17.48 2.46 11.72
C GLN A 96 -18.57 3.14 10.86
N SER A 97 -18.49 3.01 9.54
CA SER A 97 -19.38 3.70 8.61
C SER A 97 -20.67 2.94 8.32
N THR A 98 -21.72 3.72 8.07
CA THR A 98 -23.01 3.22 7.61
C THR A 98 -23.43 3.99 6.35
N TRP A 99 -23.63 3.27 5.26
CA TRP A 99 -24.13 3.84 4.00
C TRP A 99 -25.58 3.46 3.81
N ASN A 100 -26.48 4.45 3.85
CA ASN A 100 -27.91 4.27 3.64
C ASN A 100 -28.31 4.70 2.24
N ASN A 101 -29.18 3.93 1.60
CA ASN A 101 -29.69 4.16 0.25
C ASN A 101 -28.57 4.25 -0.81
N GLN A 102 -27.49 3.52 -0.61
CA GLN A 102 -26.36 3.47 -1.54
C GLN A 102 -26.14 2.06 -2.06
N LEU A 103 -25.78 1.97 -3.32
CA LEU A 103 -25.44 0.72 -3.99
C LEU A 103 -23.92 0.64 -4.19
N LEU A 104 -23.31 -0.41 -3.67
CA LEU A 104 -21.92 -0.75 -3.95
C LEU A 104 -21.87 -1.59 -5.23
N HIS A 105 -21.35 -1.01 -6.31
CA HIS A 105 -21.24 -1.66 -7.61
C HIS A 105 -19.88 -1.34 -8.26
N PRO A 106 -18.78 -1.85 -7.69
CA PRO A 106 -17.43 -1.63 -8.22
C PRO A 106 -17.29 -2.25 -9.62
N LYS A 107 -16.52 -1.59 -10.48
CA LYS A 107 -16.21 -2.05 -11.83
C LYS A 107 -14.78 -2.57 -11.89
N GLY A 108 -14.48 -3.43 -12.87
CA GLY A 108 -13.15 -3.95 -13.09
C GLY A 108 -13.09 -5.47 -13.04
N ASN A 109 -11.97 -6.00 -13.49
CA ASN A 109 -11.75 -7.44 -13.55
C ASN A 109 -10.41 -7.80 -12.91
N GLY A 110 -10.45 -8.63 -11.88
CA GLY A 110 -9.26 -9.27 -11.33
C GLY A 110 -8.82 -10.45 -12.19
N THR A 111 -7.67 -10.99 -11.86
CA THR A 111 -7.16 -12.26 -12.43
C THR A 111 -7.15 -13.35 -11.37
N ALA A 112 -6.90 -14.59 -11.76
CA ALA A 112 -6.75 -15.69 -10.80
C ALA A 112 -5.58 -15.46 -9.81
N ALA A 113 -4.52 -14.80 -10.27
CA ALA A 113 -3.33 -14.48 -9.47
C ALA A 113 -3.46 -13.15 -8.71
N GLN A 114 -4.26 -12.22 -9.22
CA GLN A 114 -4.42 -10.86 -8.69
C GLN A 114 -5.91 -10.51 -8.65
N LYS A 115 -6.56 -10.91 -7.59
CA LYS A 115 -7.99 -10.61 -7.38
C LYS A 115 -8.16 -9.15 -6.99
N ILE A 116 -9.29 -8.57 -7.35
CA ILE A 116 -9.80 -7.37 -6.68
C ILE A 116 -10.39 -7.82 -5.35
N VAL A 117 -9.98 -7.19 -4.26
CA VAL A 117 -10.41 -7.55 -2.91
C VAL A 117 -11.25 -6.42 -2.31
N ILE A 118 -12.40 -6.75 -1.78
CA ILE A 118 -13.23 -5.82 -1.00
C ILE A 118 -13.22 -6.32 0.43
N ASP A 119 -12.76 -5.47 1.35
CA ASP A 119 -12.65 -5.79 2.76
C ASP A 119 -12.93 -4.53 3.59
N PHE A 120 -12.65 -4.54 4.87
CA PHE A 120 -12.85 -3.38 5.74
C PHE A 120 -11.62 -3.13 6.61
N TYR A 121 -11.53 -1.91 7.11
CA TYR A 121 -10.55 -1.47 8.07
C TYR A 121 -11.24 -0.71 9.21
N ASP A 122 -10.55 -0.53 10.31
CA ASP A 122 -10.99 0.32 11.41
C ASP A 122 -9.84 1.27 11.79
N THR A 123 -10.11 2.24 12.63
CA THR A 123 -9.10 3.10 13.22
C THR A 123 -9.20 3.01 14.74
N ASN A 124 -8.04 2.89 15.39
CA ASN A 124 -7.98 2.94 16.85
C ASN A 124 -8.06 4.39 17.38
N ASP A 125 -8.07 4.53 18.69
CA ASP A 125 -8.15 5.85 19.36
C ASP A 125 -6.96 6.78 19.05
N LYS A 126 -5.89 6.25 18.45
CA LYS A 126 -4.73 7.02 17.99
C LYS A 126 -4.81 7.40 16.51
N GLY A 127 -5.88 6.96 15.80
CA GLY A 127 -6.02 7.16 14.36
C GLY A 127 -5.19 6.18 13.49
N GLU A 128 -4.63 5.13 14.10
CA GLU A 128 -3.89 4.11 13.35
C GLU A 128 -4.86 3.10 12.72
N THR A 129 -4.60 2.71 11.48
CA THR A 129 -5.40 1.71 10.77
C THR A 129 -5.21 0.33 11.40
N ILE A 130 -6.31 -0.34 11.69
CA ILE A 130 -6.36 -1.71 12.20
C ILE A 130 -7.28 -2.56 11.34
N PHE A 131 -6.98 -3.86 11.22
CA PHE A 131 -7.77 -4.83 10.45
C PHE A 131 -8.46 -5.87 11.37
N GLU A 132 -8.03 -5.95 12.62
CA GLU A 132 -8.65 -6.80 13.63
C GLU A 132 -9.65 -5.98 14.45
N THR A 133 -10.92 -6.03 14.08
CA THR A 133 -12.01 -5.34 14.75
C THR A 133 -13.28 -6.20 14.79
N THR A 134 -14.09 -6.01 15.81
CA THR A 134 -15.43 -6.62 15.91
C THR A 134 -16.50 -5.80 15.18
N ARG A 135 -16.19 -4.56 14.81
CA ARG A 135 -17.09 -3.70 14.04
C ARG A 135 -17.16 -4.14 12.58
N ARG A 136 -18.25 -3.81 11.92
CA ARG A 136 -18.45 -4.09 10.50
C ARG A 136 -19.10 -2.91 9.82
N PRO A 137 -18.68 -2.58 8.59
CA PRO A 137 -19.37 -1.56 7.80
C PRO A 137 -20.79 -2.02 7.51
N ILE A 138 -21.73 -1.08 7.51
CA ILE A 138 -23.15 -1.35 7.21
C ILE A 138 -23.48 -0.73 5.86
N ILE A 139 -23.92 -1.55 4.93
CA ILE A 139 -24.40 -1.11 3.62
C ILE A 139 -25.90 -1.41 3.55
N ASN A 140 -26.71 -0.35 3.55
CA ASN A 140 -28.15 -0.43 3.43
C ASN A 140 -28.58 0.09 2.05
N GLY A 141 -28.85 -0.79 1.12
CA GLY A 141 -29.14 -0.47 -0.27
C GLY A 141 -30.50 0.20 -0.51
N GLY A 142 -31.36 0.31 0.52
CA GLY A 142 -32.67 1.00 0.40
C GLY A 142 -33.66 0.36 -0.57
N GLY A 143 -33.39 -0.86 -1.04
CA GLY A 143 -34.28 -1.56 -1.97
C GLY A 143 -35.58 -1.98 -1.30
N THR A 144 -36.72 -1.56 -1.84
CA THR A 144 -37.99 -2.20 -1.57
C THR A 144 -38.05 -3.50 -2.36
N TYR A 145 -38.01 -4.63 -1.67
CA TYR A 145 -38.32 -5.90 -2.30
C TYR A 145 -39.82 -5.87 -2.68
N SER A 146 -40.13 -5.75 -3.96
CA SER A 146 -41.44 -6.08 -4.45
C SER A 146 -41.57 -7.60 -4.37
N THR A 147 -42.28 -8.10 -3.34
CA THR A 147 -42.77 -9.47 -3.35
C THR A 147 -43.80 -9.55 -4.44
N GLY A 148 -43.42 -9.98 -5.64
CA GLY A 148 -44.38 -10.28 -6.70
C GLY A 148 -45.36 -11.33 -6.18
N THR A 149 -46.60 -10.95 -6.13
CA THR A 149 -47.78 -11.84 -5.97
C THR A 149 -48.11 -12.48 -7.30
#